data_500cbfe8d9c082ff9f6b01fdea418a20
#
_entry.id   500cbfe8d9c082ff9f6b01fdea418a20
#
_cell.length_a   1.000
_cell.length_b   1.000
_cell.length_c   1.000
_cell.angle_alpha   90.00
_cell.angle_beta   90.00
_cell.angle_gamma   90.00
#
_symmetry.space_group_name_H-M   'P 1'
#
loop_
_entity.id
_entity.type
_entity.pdbx_description
1 polymer ?
#
loop_
_entity_poly.entity_id
_entity_poly.type
_entity_poly.pdbx_seq_one_letter_code
_entity_poly.pdbx_strand_id
1 'polypeptide(L)'
;TRKESSAASDVYKRQVINLEQCKAAVSAGAGFIVSPGFDEEIIKYCIKAGITVTPGCVAPSEIMSAVKLGLSVVKFFPANVYGGLTALKSLSAPFPGVKFLPTGGINSHNIGDYIAAPFIHAVGGSWICTRKDIADGNFDKITALCREARQNALGFEFAHLGINCENVESSTEVSNFFQTAFDFPLKDGSSSVFASPNIEILKSSNLGAYGHIAIRTNNICLLYTSDAADDSL
;
A
#
# COMPACT_ATOMS: atom_id res chain seq x y z
N THR A 1 -18.24 27.23 2.19
CA THR A 1 -17.20 26.23 2.53
C THR A 1 -17.77 24.94 3.12
N ARG A 2 -18.76 24.99 4.03
CA ARG A 2 -19.41 23.76 4.58
C ARG A 2 -20.25 22.99 3.56
N LYS A 3 -20.89 23.64 2.59
CA LYS A 3 -21.69 22.99 1.53
C LYS A 3 -20.82 22.26 0.50
N GLU A 4 -19.67 22.81 0.18
CA GLU A 4 -18.71 22.22 -0.78
C GLU A 4 -18.02 20.96 -0.20
N SER A 5 -17.67 21.01 1.09
CA SER A 5 -17.11 19.85 1.81
C SER A 5 -18.11 18.70 1.92
N SER A 6 -19.41 18.95 2.12
CA SER A 6 -20.44 17.92 2.18
C SER A 6 -20.74 17.34 0.79
N ALA A 7 -20.71 18.14 -0.28
CA ALA A 7 -20.87 17.66 -1.64
C ALA A 7 -19.70 16.78 -2.08
N ALA A 8 -18.46 17.17 -1.78
CA ALA A 8 -17.27 16.34 -2.05
C ALA A 8 -17.29 15.03 -1.26
N SER A 9 -17.73 15.04 0.00
CA SER A 9 -17.88 13.82 0.80
C SER A 9 -19.03 12.93 0.33
N ASP A 10 -20.13 13.50 -0.18
CA ASP A 10 -21.23 12.75 -0.75
C ASP A 10 -20.87 12.13 -2.11
N VAL A 11 -20.04 12.79 -2.89
CA VAL A 11 -19.52 12.29 -4.18
C VAL A 11 -18.51 11.16 -3.94
N TYR A 12 -17.64 11.28 -2.97
CA TYR A 12 -16.74 10.18 -2.57
C TYR A 12 -17.50 8.96 -2.04
N LYS A 13 -18.64 9.18 -1.41
CA LYS A 13 -19.47 8.11 -0.82
C LYS A 13 -20.44 7.46 -1.78
N ARG A 14 -20.89 8.17 -2.81
CA ARG A 14 -21.70 7.66 -3.90
C ARG A 14 -20.79 7.56 -5.11
N GLN A 15 -20.12 6.43 -5.22
CA GLN A 15 -19.37 6.12 -6.43
C GLN A 15 -20.15 6.61 -7.64
N VAL A 16 -19.51 7.40 -8.47
CA VAL A 16 -20.12 7.95 -9.69
C VAL A 16 -20.56 6.79 -10.58
N ILE A 17 -21.83 6.75 -10.95
CA ILE A 17 -22.42 5.68 -11.75
C ILE A 17 -22.95 6.14 -13.11
N ASN A 18 -22.83 7.43 -13.41
CA ASN A 18 -23.18 8.02 -14.71
C ASN A 18 -22.41 9.32 -14.94
N LEU A 19 -22.42 9.79 -16.18
CA LEU A 19 -21.70 10.98 -16.61
C LEU A 19 -22.19 12.27 -15.94
N GLU A 20 -23.48 12.39 -15.62
CA GLU A 20 -24.04 13.58 -14.95
C GLU A 20 -23.48 13.73 -13.54
N GLN A 21 -23.46 12.63 -12.77
CA GLN A 21 -22.83 12.61 -11.44
C GLN A 21 -21.34 12.92 -11.53
N CYS A 22 -20.66 12.40 -12.54
CA CYS A 22 -19.26 12.69 -12.77
C CYS A 22 -19.01 14.18 -12.99
N LYS A 23 -19.78 14.81 -13.88
CA LYS A 23 -19.69 16.25 -14.14
C LYS A 23 -20.00 17.08 -12.90
N ALA A 24 -21.02 16.71 -12.14
CA ALA A 24 -21.36 17.39 -10.90
C ALA A 24 -20.22 17.28 -9.87
N ALA A 25 -19.59 16.12 -9.75
CA ALA A 25 -18.45 15.90 -8.87
C ALA A 25 -17.24 16.78 -9.25
N VAL A 26 -16.88 16.78 -10.53
CA VAL A 26 -15.76 17.59 -11.04
C VAL A 26 -16.05 19.08 -10.84
N SER A 27 -17.27 19.53 -11.12
CA SER A 27 -17.71 20.93 -10.89
C SER A 27 -17.67 21.32 -9.41
N ALA A 28 -17.85 20.36 -8.50
CA ALA A 28 -17.73 20.56 -7.05
C ALA A 28 -16.28 20.52 -6.54
N GLY A 29 -15.28 20.34 -7.44
CA GLY A 29 -13.87 20.36 -7.12
C GLY A 29 -13.27 18.97 -6.79
N ALA A 30 -13.90 17.88 -7.22
CA ALA A 30 -13.32 16.55 -7.04
C ALA A 30 -12.00 16.42 -7.82
N GLY A 31 -10.90 16.09 -7.12
CA GLY A 31 -9.57 15.89 -7.72
C GLY A 31 -9.39 14.51 -8.38
N PHE A 32 -10.27 13.55 -8.07
CA PHE A 32 -10.28 12.23 -8.70
C PHE A 32 -11.68 11.63 -8.70
N ILE A 33 -11.94 10.70 -9.60
CA ILE A 33 -13.22 10.01 -9.76
C ILE A 33 -13.03 8.50 -9.57
N VAL A 34 -13.98 7.89 -8.86
CA VAL A 34 -14.04 6.43 -8.68
C VAL A 34 -15.41 5.95 -9.10
N SER A 35 -15.50 4.87 -9.88
CA SER A 35 -16.77 4.22 -10.23
C SER A 35 -16.80 2.74 -9.78
N PRO A 36 -17.99 2.17 -9.55
CA PRO A 36 -18.09 0.77 -9.14
C PRO A 36 -17.82 -0.21 -10.29
N GLY A 37 -18.03 0.22 -11.52
CA GLY A 37 -17.85 -0.54 -12.74
C GLY A 37 -17.16 0.28 -13.81
N PHE A 38 -16.93 -0.36 -14.96
CA PHE A 38 -16.36 0.26 -16.15
C PHE A 38 -17.42 1.06 -16.91
N ASP A 39 -17.15 2.31 -17.17
CA ASP A 39 -17.97 3.20 -18.00
C ASP A 39 -17.06 4.06 -18.87
N GLU A 40 -17.11 3.84 -20.19
CA GLU A 40 -16.21 4.47 -21.14
C GLU A 40 -16.44 5.99 -21.25
N GLU A 41 -17.70 6.46 -21.12
CA GLU A 41 -18.03 7.88 -21.22
C GLU A 41 -17.47 8.66 -20.02
N ILE A 42 -17.62 8.10 -18.81
CA ILE A 42 -17.04 8.68 -17.60
C ILE A 42 -15.50 8.75 -17.74
N ILE A 43 -14.87 7.67 -18.18
CA ILE A 43 -13.41 7.60 -18.32
C ILE A 43 -12.91 8.63 -19.32
N LYS A 44 -13.51 8.69 -20.52
CA LYS A 44 -13.15 9.66 -21.55
C LYS A 44 -13.34 11.11 -21.11
N TYR A 45 -14.43 11.38 -20.39
CA TYR A 45 -14.67 12.70 -19.82
C TYR A 45 -13.58 13.09 -18.83
N CYS A 46 -13.24 12.21 -17.88
CA CYS A 46 -12.20 12.46 -16.88
C CYS A 46 -10.82 12.68 -17.54
N ILE A 47 -10.44 11.85 -18.50
CA ILE A 47 -9.18 12.00 -19.24
C ILE A 47 -9.12 13.36 -19.92
N LYS A 48 -10.20 13.75 -20.64
CA LYS A 48 -10.27 15.06 -21.31
C LYS A 48 -10.21 16.23 -20.33
N ALA A 49 -10.76 16.07 -19.13
CA ALA A 49 -10.74 17.09 -18.08
C ALA A 49 -9.46 17.11 -17.25
N GLY A 50 -8.49 16.20 -17.49
CA GLY A 50 -7.28 16.07 -16.69
C GLY A 50 -7.54 15.55 -15.27
N ILE A 51 -8.65 14.84 -15.04
CA ILE A 51 -9.05 14.31 -13.74
C ILE A 51 -8.68 12.82 -13.65
N THR A 52 -7.99 12.44 -12.59
CA THR A 52 -7.69 11.02 -12.32
C THR A 52 -8.97 10.20 -12.17
N VAL A 53 -9.05 9.05 -12.83
CA VAL A 53 -10.19 8.14 -12.74
C VAL A 53 -9.76 6.71 -12.49
N THR A 54 -10.43 6.02 -11.57
CA THR A 54 -10.23 4.60 -11.25
C THR A 54 -11.53 3.85 -11.40
N PRO A 55 -11.82 3.30 -12.61
CA PRO A 55 -13.04 2.54 -12.89
C PRO A 55 -12.98 1.15 -12.22
N GLY A 56 -14.15 0.63 -11.82
CA GLY A 56 -14.29 -0.75 -11.36
C GLY A 56 -14.09 -1.72 -12.52
N CYS A 57 -13.15 -2.65 -12.36
CA CYS A 57 -12.86 -3.71 -13.32
C CYS A 57 -12.61 -5.01 -12.56
N VAL A 58 -13.42 -6.03 -12.81
CA VAL A 58 -13.30 -7.36 -12.18
C VAL A 58 -13.04 -8.47 -13.20
N ALA A 59 -13.38 -8.23 -14.46
CA ALA A 59 -13.15 -9.17 -15.57
C ALA A 59 -11.95 -8.73 -16.43
N PRO A 60 -11.20 -9.67 -17.03
CA PRO A 60 -10.10 -9.36 -17.95
C PRO A 60 -10.49 -8.42 -19.10
N SER A 61 -11.71 -8.55 -19.64
CA SER A 61 -12.21 -7.69 -20.72
C SER A 61 -12.37 -6.22 -20.31
N GLU A 62 -12.79 -5.97 -19.07
CA GLU A 62 -12.88 -4.62 -18.52
C GLU A 62 -11.51 -4.01 -18.31
N ILE A 63 -10.55 -4.81 -17.79
CA ILE A 63 -9.16 -4.39 -17.62
C ILE A 63 -8.53 -4.06 -18.98
N MET A 64 -8.73 -4.91 -20.00
CA MET A 64 -8.28 -4.63 -21.37
C MET A 64 -8.86 -3.33 -21.92
N SER A 65 -10.13 -3.05 -21.67
CA SER A 65 -10.79 -1.82 -22.10
C SER A 65 -10.22 -0.60 -21.39
N ALA A 66 -9.95 -0.70 -20.09
CA ALA A 66 -9.29 0.36 -19.31
C ALA A 66 -7.87 0.65 -19.84
N VAL A 67 -7.08 -0.40 -20.11
CA VAL A 67 -5.73 -0.28 -20.68
C VAL A 67 -5.74 0.38 -22.05
N LYS A 68 -6.69 0.04 -22.93
CA LYS A 68 -6.86 0.71 -24.25
C LYS A 68 -7.12 2.21 -24.13
N LEU A 69 -7.72 2.65 -23.05
CA LEU A 69 -7.95 4.07 -22.73
C LEU A 69 -6.77 4.74 -22.01
N GLY A 70 -5.66 4.01 -21.82
CA GLY A 70 -4.44 4.53 -21.20
C GLY A 70 -4.42 4.46 -19.67
N LEU A 71 -5.33 3.73 -19.04
CA LEU A 71 -5.36 3.59 -17.59
C LEU A 71 -4.40 2.50 -17.12
N SER A 72 -3.62 2.80 -16.09
CA SER A 72 -2.72 1.87 -15.41
C SER A 72 -3.18 1.49 -13.99
N VAL A 73 -4.25 2.12 -13.50
CA VAL A 73 -4.84 1.79 -12.19
C VAL A 73 -6.33 1.57 -12.35
N VAL A 74 -6.82 0.44 -11.83
CA VAL A 74 -8.24 0.09 -11.85
C VAL A 74 -8.71 -0.31 -10.45
N LYS A 75 -9.96 0.00 -10.13
CA LYS A 75 -10.59 -0.45 -8.88
C LYS A 75 -11.06 -1.89 -9.03
N PHE A 76 -10.88 -2.69 -7.98
CA PHE A 76 -11.41 -4.05 -7.88
C PHE A 76 -12.46 -4.10 -6.76
N PHE A 77 -13.74 -4.25 -7.14
CA PHE A 77 -14.87 -4.13 -6.20
C PHE A 77 -16.04 -5.04 -6.56
N PRO A 78 -16.69 -5.65 -5.56
CA PRO A 78 -16.25 -5.84 -4.16
C PRO A 78 -15.17 -6.94 -4.03
N ALA A 79 -14.01 -6.57 -3.49
CA ALA A 79 -12.81 -7.40 -3.56
C ALA A 79 -12.96 -8.78 -2.90
N ASN A 80 -13.52 -8.84 -1.69
CA ASN A 80 -13.69 -10.10 -0.96
C ASN A 80 -14.64 -11.08 -1.68
N VAL A 81 -15.67 -10.57 -2.34
CA VAL A 81 -16.66 -11.40 -3.05
C VAL A 81 -16.05 -12.01 -4.31
N TYR A 82 -15.18 -11.28 -4.99
CA TYR A 82 -14.52 -11.73 -6.21
C TYR A 82 -13.19 -12.47 -5.97
N GLY A 83 -12.95 -12.97 -4.75
CA GLY A 83 -11.80 -13.82 -4.43
C GLY A 83 -10.57 -13.08 -3.92
N GLY A 84 -10.69 -11.79 -3.60
CA GLY A 84 -9.70 -11.02 -2.86
C GLY A 84 -8.30 -11.00 -3.50
N LEU A 85 -7.29 -11.13 -2.66
CA LEU A 85 -5.88 -11.06 -3.07
C LEU A 85 -5.48 -12.19 -4.04
N THR A 86 -6.07 -13.38 -3.89
CA THR A 86 -5.80 -14.53 -4.78
C THR A 86 -6.27 -14.26 -6.21
N ALA A 87 -7.48 -13.71 -6.37
CA ALA A 87 -8.00 -13.33 -7.68
C ALA A 87 -7.17 -12.21 -8.32
N LEU A 88 -6.80 -11.20 -7.52
CA LEU A 88 -5.97 -10.08 -7.97
C LEU A 88 -4.58 -10.54 -8.44
N LYS A 89 -3.96 -11.49 -7.73
CA LYS A 89 -2.71 -12.10 -8.15
C LYS A 89 -2.83 -12.79 -9.51
N SER A 90 -3.92 -13.52 -9.74
CA SER A 90 -4.18 -14.18 -11.02
C SER A 90 -4.44 -13.19 -12.15
N LEU A 91 -5.19 -12.11 -11.86
CA LEU A 91 -5.49 -11.03 -12.82
C LEU A 91 -4.24 -10.18 -13.14
N SER A 92 -3.34 -9.98 -12.21
CA SER A 92 -2.13 -9.17 -12.44
C SER A 92 -1.14 -9.82 -13.40
N ALA A 93 -1.12 -11.14 -13.52
CA ALA A 93 -0.17 -11.86 -14.35
C ALA A 93 -0.25 -11.48 -15.84
N PRO A 94 -1.44 -11.46 -16.50
CA PRO A 94 -1.55 -11.03 -17.90
C PRO A 94 -1.49 -9.49 -18.09
N PHE A 95 -1.53 -8.71 -17.01
CA PHE A 95 -1.54 -7.24 -17.05
C PHE A 95 -0.42 -6.61 -16.19
N PRO A 96 0.86 -6.85 -16.49
CA PRO A 96 1.98 -6.46 -15.62
C PRO A 96 2.11 -4.93 -15.43
N GLY A 97 1.52 -4.13 -16.34
CA GLY A 97 1.49 -2.66 -16.25
C GLY A 97 0.29 -2.09 -15.48
N VAL A 98 -0.63 -2.95 -14.99
CA VAL A 98 -1.83 -2.53 -14.29
C VAL A 98 -1.68 -2.77 -12.79
N LYS A 99 -2.05 -1.78 -12.00
CA LYS A 99 -2.17 -1.90 -10.55
C LYS A 99 -3.63 -1.78 -10.12
N PHE A 100 -3.94 -2.41 -9.00
CA PHE A 100 -5.30 -2.52 -8.51
C PHE A 100 -5.52 -1.69 -7.26
N LEU A 101 -6.76 -1.18 -7.13
CA LEU A 101 -7.29 -0.54 -5.93
C LEU A 101 -8.46 -1.40 -5.40
N PRO A 102 -8.16 -2.45 -4.61
CA PRO A 102 -9.20 -3.27 -4.02
C PRO A 102 -10.00 -2.51 -2.98
N THR A 103 -11.33 -2.73 -3.01
CA THR A 103 -12.28 -2.12 -2.08
C THR A 103 -13.38 -3.14 -1.77
N GLY A 104 -13.82 -3.17 -0.51
CA GLY A 104 -14.84 -4.13 -0.04
C GLY A 104 -14.22 -5.37 0.59
N GLY A 105 -14.42 -5.49 1.92
CA GLY A 105 -13.86 -6.55 2.75
C GLY A 105 -12.42 -6.30 3.22
N ILE A 106 -11.85 -5.14 2.93
CA ILE A 106 -10.55 -4.71 3.50
C ILE A 106 -10.81 -4.17 4.91
N ASN A 107 -9.94 -4.54 5.85
CA ASN A 107 -10.00 -4.15 7.27
C ASN A 107 -8.59 -4.12 7.90
N SER A 108 -8.49 -3.83 9.19
CA SER A 108 -7.22 -3.74 9.92
C SER A 108 -6.40 -5.03 9.91
N HIS A 109 -7.04 -6.20 9.81
CA HIS A 109 -6.34 -7.49 9.87
C HIS A 109 -5.72 -7.93 8.54
N ASN A 110 -6.28 -7.47 7.40
CA ASN A 110 -5.82 -7.91 6.08
C ASN A 110 -5.17 -6.82 5.23
N ILE A 111 -5.20 -5.57 5.66
CA ILE A 111 -4.62 -4.44 4.90
C ILE A 111 -3.14 -4.64 4.59
N GLY A 112 -2.37 -5.21 5.52
CA GLY A 112 -0.94 -5.47 5.35
C GLY A 112 -0.66 -6.39 4.16
N ASP A 113 -1.40 -7.50 4.05
CA ASP A 113 -1.25 -8.46 2.96
C ASP A 113 -1.52 -7.83 1.59
N TYR A 114 -2.55 -6.96 1.52
CA TYR A 114 -2.85 -6.24 0.28
C TYR A 114 -1.74 -5.26 -0.08
N ILE A 115 -1.28 -4.44 0.86
CA ILE A 115 -0.25 -3.42 0.61
C ILE A 115 1.11 -4.02 0.29
N ALA A 116 1.43 -5.19 0.83
CA ALA A 116 2.66 -5.93 0.51
C ALA A 116 2.69 -6.48 -0.93
N ALA A 117 1.52 -6.61 -1.59
CA ALA A 117 1.46 -7.16 -2.93
C ALA A 117 1.86 -6.13 -4.00
N PRO A 118 2.83 -6.42 -4.89
CA PRO A 118 3.42 -5.44 -5.81
C PRO A 118 2.45 -4.92 -6.88
N PHE A 119 1.34 -5.61 -7.10
CA PHE A 119 0.28 -5.23 -8.04
C PHE A 119 -0.82 -4.37 -7.39
N ILE A 120 -0.73 -4.06 -6.11
CA ILE A 120 -1.65 -3.15 -5.42
C ILE A 120 -1.08 -1.73 -5.45
N HIS A 121 -1.94 -0.77 -5.82
CA HIS A 121 -1.62 0.65 -5.81
C HIS A 121 -2.01 1.31 -4.50
N ALA A 122 -3.23 1.05 -4.07
CA ALA A 122 -3.82 1.54 -2.84
C ALA A 122 -4.98 0.63 -2.43
N VAL A 123 -5.53 0.81 -1.24
CA VAL A 123 -6.70 0.07 -0.76
C VAL A 123 -7.80 1.01 -0.33
N GLY A 124 -9.06 0.59 -0.47
CA GLY A 124 -10.21 1.33 0.04
C GLY A 124 -10.94 0.53 1.12
N GLY A 125 -11.20 1.16 2.25
CA GLY A 125 -11.92 0.52 3.35
C GLY A 125 -12.88 1.48 4.06
N SER A 126 -14.02 0.96 4.49
CA SER A 126 -15.06 1.74 5.16
C SER A 126 -15.01 1.63 6.69
N TRP A 127 -14.14 0.78 7.24
CA TRP A 127 -14.06 0.56 8.69
C TRP A 127 -13.44 1.74 9.44
N ILE A 128 -12.59 2.54 8.78
CA ILE A 128 -11.86 3.67 9.39
C ILE A 128 -12.81 4.80 9.78
N CYS A 129 -13.83 5.06 8.94
CA CYS A 129 -14.71 6.19 9.10
C CYS A 129 -16.14 5.81 8.70
N THR A 130 -17.03 5.60 9.66
CA THR A 130 -18.43 5.29 9.40
C THR A 130 -19.28 6.56 9.45
N ARG A 131 -20.45 6.54 8.78
CA ARG A 131 -21.42 7.65 8.87
C ARG A 131 -21.83 7.93 10.31
N LYS A 132 -21.97 6.87 11.10
CA LYS A 132 -22.33 6.97 12.50
C LYS A 132 -21.24 7.70 13.29
N ASP A 133 -19.97 7.33 13.11
CA ASP A 133 -18.87 8.00 13.80
C ASP A 133 -18.79 9.49 13.48
N ILE A 134 -19.06 9.88 12.22
CA ILE A 134 -19.11 11.29 11.81
C ILE A 134 -20.30 12.00 12.47
N ALA A 135 -21.48 11.39 12.43
CA ALA A 135 -22.69 11.98 13.00
C ALA A 135 -22.60 12.16 14.53
N ASP A 136 -21.97 11.20 15.20
CA ASP A 136 -21.76 11.20 16.65
C ASP A 136 -20.55 12.07 17.08
N GLY A 137 -19.78 12.64 16.14
CA GLY A 137 -18.60 13.46 16.42
C GLY A 137 -17.40 12.67 16.94
N ASN A 138 -17.30 11.36 16.68
CA ASN A 138 -16.27 10.46 17.19
C ASN A 138 -14.92 10.63 16.43
N PHE A 139 -14.41 11.84 16.31
CA PHE A 139 -13.20 12.14 15.50
C PHE A 139 -11.93 11.54 16.09
N ASP A 140 -11.81 11.43 17.42
CA ASP A 140 -10.67 10.80 18.08
C ASP A 140 -10.58 9.32 17.72
N LYS A 141 -11.73 8.62 17.69
CA LYS A 141 -11.81 7.23 17.24
C LYS A 141 -11.39 7.09 15.76
N ILE A 142 -11.88 7.99 14.91
CA ILE A 142 -11.50 7.98 13.47
C ILE A 142 -9.99 8.18 13.34
N THR A 143 -9.41 9.11 14.09
CA THR A 143 -7.96 9.37 14.10
C THR A 143 -7.17 8.14 14.55
N ALA A 144 -7.62 7.46 15.62
CA ALA A 144 -6.99 6.24 16.11
C ALA A 144 -7.05 5.12 15.05
N LEU A 145 -8.19 4.92 14.39
CA LEU A 145 -8.36 3.94 13.32
C LEU A 145 -7.50 4.26 12.08
N CYS A 146 -7.30 5.54 11.75
CA CYS A 146 -6.39 5.94 10.67
C CYS A 146 -4.94 5.59 11.01
N ARG A 147 -4.51 5.84 12.25
CA ARG A 147 -3.15 5.48 12.71
C ARG A 147 -2.94 3.97 12.70
N GLU A 148 -3.89 3.21 13.24
CA GLU A 148 -3.86 1.74 13.21
C GLU A 148 -3.77 1.21 11.77
N ALA A 149 -4.61 1.73 10.86
CA ALA A 149 -4.59 1.33 9.46
C ALA A 149 -3.25 1.62 8.79
N ARG A 150 -2.63 2.78 9.08
CA ARG A 150 -1.28 3.12 8.58
C ARG A 150 -0.23 2.16 9.13
N GLN A 151 -0.23 1.89 10.43
CA GLN A 151 0.71 0.97 11.07
C GLN A 151 0.60 -0.44 10.47
N ASN A 152 -0.63 -0.97 10.32
CA ASN A 152 -0.86 -2.28 9.73
C ASN A 152 -0.49 -2.33 8.24
N ALA A 153 -0.73 -1.24 7.50
CA ALA A 153 -0.32 -1.14 6.10
C ALA A 153 1.21 -1.14 5.94
N LEU A 154 1.92 -0.41 6.79
CA LEU A 154 3.39 -0.37 6.79
C LEU A 154 4.00 -1.68 7.31
N GLY A 155 3.36 -2.33 8.30
CA GLY A 155 3.74 -3.64 8.81
C GLY A 155 5.20 -3.71 9.23
N PHE A 156 5.63 -2.77 10.10
CA PHE A 156 7.01 -2.75 10.56
C PHE A 156 7.38 -4.00 11.35
N GLU A 157 8.45 -4.65 10.93
CA GLU A 157 9.01 -5.82 11.59
C GLU A 157 10.53 -5.67 11.74
N PHE A 158 11.06 -6.16 12.86
CA PHE A 158 12.50 -6.32 13.00
C PHE A 158 13.02 -7.30 11.93
N ALA A 159 13.96 -6.88 11.11
CA ALA A 159 14.56 -7.73 10.09
C ALA A 159 15.86 -8.36 10.61
N HIS A 160 16.86 -7.54 10.93
CA HIS A 160 18.12 -8.03 11.48
C HIS A 160 18.88 -6.95 12.23
N LEU A 161 19.85 -7.39 13.05
CA LEU A 161 20.92 -6.59 13.61
C LEU A 161 22.16 -6.79 12.75
N GLY A 162 22.72 -5.73 12.22
CA GLY A 162 24.03 -5.74 11.55
C GLY A 162 25.15 -5.40 12.52
N ILE A 163 26.21 -6.20 12.56
CA ILE A 163 27.42 -6.01 13.36
C ILE A 163 28.56 -5.72 12.41
N ASN A 164 29.18 -4.55 12.53
CA ASN A 164 30.35 -4.20 11.75
C ASN A 164 31.59 -4.91 12.29
N CYS A 165 32.35 -5.57 11.39
CA CYS A 165 33.70 -6.04 11.66
C CYS A 165 34.70 -5.24 10.83
N GLU A 166 35.97 -5.23 11.27
CA GLU A 166 37.03 -4.48 10.58
C GLU A 166 37.42 -5.12 9.24
N ASN A 167 37.40 -6.46 9.22
CA ASN A 167 37.86 -7.29 8.10
C ASN A 167 37.17 -8.66 8.08
N VAL A 168 37.55 -9.48 7.09
CA VAL A 168 37.02 -10.85 6.93
C VAL A 168 37.41 -11.76 8.08
N GLU A 169 38.63 -11.62 8.62
CA GLU A 169 39.09 -12.45 9.73
C GLU A 169 38.25 -12.23 10.98
N SER A 170 38.07 -10.98 11.39
CA SER A 170 37.21 -10.63 12.54
C SER A 170 35.75 -11.02 12.35
N SER A 171 35.22 -10.90 11.11
CA SER A 171 33.87 -11.36 10.82
C SER A 171 33.73 -12.88 10.95
N THR A 172 34.74 -13.61 10.57
CA THR A 172 34.80 -15.10 10.71
C THR A 172 34.83 -15.50 12.18
N GLU A 173 35.62 -14.83 13.01
CA GLU A 173 35.66 -15.11 14.45
C GLU A 173 34.32 -14.87 15.12
N VAL A 174 33.68 -13.73 14.83
CA VAL A 174 32.33 -13.40 15.35
C VAL A 174 31.30 -14.42 14.87
N SER A 175 31.34 -14.80 13.60
CA SER A 175 30.40 -15.78 13.02
C SER A 175 30.54 -17.14 13.67
N ASN A 176 31.80 -17.61 13.88
CA ASN A 176 32.10 -18.88 14.55
C ASN A 176 31.67 -18.85 16.03
N PHE A 177 31.76 -17.69 16.70
CA PHE A 177 31.25 -17.54 18.05
C PHE A 177 29.74 -17.80 18.09
N PHE A 178 28.96 -17.18 17.20
CA PHE A 178 27.51 -17.40 17.15
C PHE A 178 27.15 -18.85 16.81
N GLN A 179 27.89 -19.49 15.91
CA GLN A 179 27.70 -20.90 15.60
C GLN A 179 28.02 -21.81 16.79
N THR A 180 29.14 -21.58 17.47
CA THR A 180 29.59 -22.45 18.55
C THR A 180 28.78 -22.27 19.83
N ALA A 181 28.45 -21.02 20.19
CA ALA A 181 27.74 -20.69 21.42
C ALA A 181 26.23 -20.93 21.37
N PHE A 182 25.61 -20.74 20.19
CA PHE A 182 24.18 -20.74 20.04
C PHE A 182 23.65 -21.71 18.97
N ASP A 183 24.53 -22.47 18.32
CA ASP A 183 24.22 -23.39 17.21
C ASP A 183 23.49 -22.70 16.06
N PHE A 184 23.82 -21.43 15.79
CA PHE A 184 23.19 -20.67 14.69
C PHE A 184 23.77 -21.11 13.36
N PRO A 185 22.92 -21.45 12.37
CA PRO A 185 23.38 -21.77 11.04
C PRO A 185 23.99 -20.55 10.36
N LEU A 186 25.19 -20.72 9.81
CA LEU A 186 25.86 -19.66 9.05
C LEU A 186 25.48 -19.71 7.58
N LYS A 187 25.18 -18.53 7.02
CA LYS A 187 24.99 -18.33 5.58
C LYS A 187 25.97 -17.27 5.10
N ASP A 188 27.01 -17.71 4.41
CA ASP A 188 28.03 -16.83 3.86
C ASP A 188 27.53 -16.09 2.60
N GLY A 189 27.79 -14.80 2.54
CA GLY A 189 27.53 -13.90 1.41
C GLY A 189 28.78 -13.14 1.01
N SER A 190 28.71 -12.33 -0.03
CA SER A 190 29.86 -11.56 -0.54
C SER A 190 30.36 -10.49 0.45
N SER A 191 29.45 -9.77 1.09
CA SER A 191 29.75 -8.64 1.98
C SER A 191 29.52 -8.93 3.46
N SER A 192 28.83 -10.01 3.80
CA SER A 192 28.46 -10.35 5.17
C SER A 192 28.22 -11.84 5.34
N VAL A 193 28.21 -12.30 6.59
CA VAL A 193 27.79 -13.63 7.01
C VAL A 193 26.53 -13.47 7.86
N PHE A 194 25.47 -14.20 7.55
CA PHE A 194 24.31 -14.29 8.41
C PHE A 194 24.45 -15.45 9.39
N ALA A 195 24.44 -15.14 10.69
CA ALA A 195 24.30 -16.11 11.76
C ALA A 195 22.83 -16.11 12.19
N SER A 196 22.05 -17.08 11.74
CA SER A 196 20.59 -17.04 11.72
C SER A 196 20.03 -15.93 10.80
N PRO A 197 18.71 -15.88 10.53
CA PRO A 197 18.16 -14.82 9.65
C PRO A 197 18.20 -13.40 10.26
N ASN A 198 18.48 -13.28 11.55
CA ASN A 198 18.34 -12.01 12.27
C ASN A 198 19.66 -11.35 12.70
N ILE A 199 20.81 -11.96 12.44
CA ILE A 199 22.13 -11.41 12.76
C ILE A 199 22.97 -11.39 11.49
N GLU A 200 23.31 -10.21 11.02
CA GLU A 200 24.22 -9.97 9.90
C GLU A 200 25.58 -9.54 10.44
N ILE A 201 26.63 -10.23 10.07
CA ILE A 201 28.01 -9.92 10.44
C ILE A 201 28.73 -9.43 9.21
N LEU A 202 29.02 -8.13 9.15
CA LEU A 202 29.60 -7.49 7.99
C LEU A 202 31.11 -7.72 7.95
N LYS A 203 31.65 -8.00 6.76
CA LYS A 203 33.07 -8.26 6.50
C LYS A 203 33.93 -7.00 6.44
N SER A 204 33.30 -5.84 6.55
CA SER A 204 33.93 -4.52 6.64
C SER A 204 32.96 -3.53 7.29
N SER A 205 33.50 -2.45 7.84
CA SER A 205 32.65 -1.37 8.39
C SER A 205 31.76 -0.77 7.30
N ASN A 206 30.47 -0.59 7.66
CA ASN A 206 29.46 -0.02 6.79
C ASN A 206 28.62 1.01 7.58
N LEU A 207 27.28 0.96 7.51
CA LEU A 207 26.38 1.89 8.18
C LEU A 207 26.59 1.91 9.70
N GLY A 208 26.79 3.13 10.27
CA GLY A 208 27.02 3.32 11.70
C GLY A 208 28.43 2.91 12.16
N ALA A 209 28.81 3.30 13.39
CA ALA A 209 30.12 2.97 13.95
C ALA A 209 30.25 1.49 14.34
N TYR A 210 29.18 0.91 14.87
CA TYR A 210 29.19 -0.45 15.41
C TYR A 210 28.31 -1.42 14.60
N GLY A 211 27.44 -0.90 13.73
CA GLY A 211 26.50 -1.66 12.96
C GLY A 211 25.17 -0.91 12.74
N HIS A 212 24.13 -1.67 12.45
CA HIS A 212 22.81 -1.11 12.15
C HIS A 212 21.66 -2.01 12.60
N ILE A 213 20.47 -1.43 12.72
CA ILE A 213 19.22 -2.15 12.90
C ILE A 213 18.44 -2.05 11.60
N ALA A 214 18.07 -3.19 11.04
CA ALA A 214 17.22 -3.24 9.85
C ALA A 214 15.75 -3.46 10.25
N ILE A 215 14.89 -2.61 9.73
CA ILE A 215 13.44 -2.73 9.88
C ILE A 215 12.82 -3.02 8.51
N ARG A 216 12.03 -4.07 8.44
CA ARG A 216 11.27 -4.43 7.26
C ARG A 216 9.95 -3.66 7.26
N THR A 217 9.48 -3.28 6.08
CA THR A 217 8.14 -2.73 5.87
C THR A 217 7.47 -3.39 4.67
N ASN A 218 6.15 -3.47 4.67
CA ASN A 218 5.37 -3.97 3.55
C ASN A 218 5.51 -3.10 2.30
N ASN A 219 5.73 -1.80 2.47
CA ASN A 219 5.81 -0.86 1.35
C ASN A 219 6.69 0.34 1.69
N ILE A 220 7.93 0.33 1.18
CA ILE A 220 8.89 1.40 1.39
C ILE A 220 8.45 2.73 0.74
N CYS A 221 7.76 2.66 -0.41
CA CYS A 221 7.27 3.86 -1.07
C CYS A 221 6.19 4.56 -0.23
N LEU A 222 5.31 3.79 0.42
CA LEU A 222 4.30 4.34 1.32
C LEU A 222 4.95 5.01 2.54
N LEU A 223 6.05 4.47 3.04
CA LEU A 223 6.81 5.07 4.14
C LEU A 223 7.30 6.47 3.74
N TYR A 224 8.02 6.59 2.62
CA TYR A 224 8.56 7.87 2.15
C TYR A 224 7.47 8.90 1.82
N THR A 225 6.35 8.49 1.23
CA THR A 225 5.26 9.43 0.92
C THR A 225 4.49 9.89 2.16
N SER A 226 4.47 9.09 3.21
CA SER A 226 3.81 9.46 4.46
C SER A 226 4.67 10.40 5.32
N ASP A 227 5.99 10.28 5.26
CA ASP A 227 6.91 11.17 5.98
C ASP A 227 6.96 12.57 5.34
N ALA A 228 6.84 12.68 4.01
CA ALA A 228 6.79 13.98 3.33
C ALA A 228 5.54 14.82 3.68
N ALA A 229 4.51 14.22 4.29
CA ALA A 229 3.32 14.91 4.76
C ALA A 229 3.40 15.32 6.25
N ASP A 230 4.41 14.86 6.97
CA ASP A 230 4.55 14.99 8.43
C ASP A 230 5.77 15.85 8.84
N ASP A 231 6.25 16.74 7.95
CA ASP A 231 7.33 17.71 8.22
C ASP A 231 6.97 18.72 9.34
N SER A 232 6.10 18.33 10.28
CA SER A 232 5.68 19.07 11.46
C SER A 232 5.94 18.31 12.78
N LEU A 233 7.00 17.49 12.84
CA LEU A 233 7.51 16.96 14.10
C LEU A 233 8.89 17.50 14.40
#